data_2a14e58bb57b4cc2bae0be34a431ce70
#
_entry.id   2a14e58bb57b4cc2bae0be34a431ce70
#
_cell.length_a   1.000
_cell.length_b   1.000
_cell.length_c   1.000
_cell.angle_alpha   90.00
_cell.angle_beta   90.00
_cell.angle_gamma   90.00
#
_symmetry.space_group_name_H-M   'P 1'
#
loop_
_entity.id
_entity.type
_entity.pdbx_description
1 polymer ?
#
loop_
_entity_poly.entity_id
_entity_poly.type
_entity_poly.pdbx_seq_one_letter_code
_entity_poly.pdbx_strand_id
1 'polypeptide(L)'
;MKVLSREETKAIFKPENIIGQLVNADAGWNRLFDAPHRKFLRMYIVYHLNVSSIRQDSKILDTIVIDNDLMRRMNMTEDDLYSAAVINMGKPYIANTAEFLQLDPDVYDSVGDNLLIISNTNLIYGAFAITQDTVLASVSKRIGGDFVILPGSVNEMYAVKLYSNMNMDEIQSWANEVSHILTDETEFITTDIYIYRSKSHIIESVPGGQEWQL
;
A
#
# COMPACT_ATOMS: atom_id res chain seq x y z
N MET A 1 -11.57 -18.47 -23.59
CA MET A 1 -10.33 -18.20 -22.82
C MET A 1 -9.16 -18.59 -23.72
N LYS A 2 -8.28 -17.65 -24.09
CA LYS A 2 -7.09 -17.93 -24.93
C LYS A 2 -6.10 -18.77 -24.10
N VAL A 3 -5.68 -19.92 -24.63
CA VAL A 3 -4.59 -20.69 -24.01
C VAL A 3 -3.27 -20.01 -24.37
N LEU A 4 -2.49 -19.66 -23.37
CA LEU A 4 -1.20 -19.00 -23.56
C LEU A 4 -0.17 -19.98 -24.15
N SER A 5 0.63 -19.50 -25.09
CA SER A 5 1.77 -20.25 -25.60
C SER A 5 2.83 -20.41 -24.49
N ARG A 6 3.76 -21.33 -24.68
CA ARG A 6 4.89 -21.53 -23.76
C ARG A 6 5.78 -20.28 -23.63
N GLU A 7 5.90 -19.50 -24.69
CA GLU A 7 6.69 -18.25 -24.70
C GLU A 7 5.95 -17.14 -23.99
N GLU A 8 4.64 -16.97 -24.21
CA GLU A 8 3.81 -16.02 -23.47
C GLU A 8 3.84 -16.33 -21.97
N THR A 9 3.70 -17.61 -21.60
CA THR A 9 3.78 -18.05 -20.19
C THR A 9 5.14 -17.68 -19.56
N LYS A 10 6.24 -17.92 -20.27
CA LYS A 10 7.58 -17.55 -19.77
C LYS A 10 7.79 -16.04 -19.68
N ALA A 11 7.18 -15.25 -20.55
CA ALA A 11 7.27 -13.80 -20.52
C ALA A 11 6.54 -13.19 -19.33
N ILE A 12 5.49 -13.85 -18.83
CA ILE A 12 4.69 -13.39 -17.70
C ILE A 12 5.32 -13.77 -16.37
N PHE A 13 5.83 -15.01 -16.25
CA PHE A 13 6.41 -15.55 -15.01
C PHE A 13 7.81 -14.99 -14.77
N LYS A 14 7.89 -13.67 -14.66
CA LYS A 14 9.12 -12.93 -14.43
C LYS A 14 9.00 -12.04 -13.20
N PRO A 15 10.08 -11.83 -12.46
CA PRO A 15 10.09 -10.95 -11.30
C PRO A 15 9.55 -9.54 -11.61
N GLU A 16 9.80 -9.01 -12.82
CA GLU A 16 9.38 -7.67 -13.25
C GLU A 16 7.86 -7.49 -13.32
N ASN A 17 7.09 -8.59 -13.27
CA ASN A 17 5.63 -8.58 -13.31
C ASN A 17 4.99 -8.78 -11.93
N ILE A 18 5.77 -8.86 -10.85
CA ILE A 18 5.26 -9.09 -9.50
C ILE A 18 4.90 -7.75 -8.87
N ILE A 19 3.70 -7.67 -8.29
CA ILE A 19 3.18 -6.48 -7.60
C ILE A 19 2.73 -6.88 -6.20
N GLY A 20 3.03 -6.05 -5.20
CA GLY A 20 2.55 -6.22 -3.83
C GLY A 20 1.25 -5.45 -3.59
N GLN A 21 0.37 -6.02 -2.77
CA GLN A 21 -0.85 -5.39 -2.30
C GLN A 21 -0.97 -5.56 -0.79
N LEU A 22 -1.38 -4.52 -0.07
CA LEU A 22 -1.86 -4.64 1.30
C LEU A 22 -3.32 -5.10 1.30
N VAL A 23 -3.64 -6.06 2.16
CA VAL A 23 -4.99 -6.59 2.35
C VAL A 23 -5.34 -6.65 3.82
N ASN A 24 -6.63 -6.57 4.12
CA ASN A 24 -7.15 -6.68 5.48
C ASN A 24 -6.88 -8.07 6.06
N ALA A 25 -6.39 -8.13 7.30
CA ALA A 25 -6.17 -9.39 8.02
C ALA A 25 -7.47 -10.09 8.41
N ASP A 26 -8.54 -9.32 8.67
CA ASP A 26 -9.81 -9.81 9.21
C ASP A 26 -10.87 -10.04 8.11
N ALA A 27 -10.68 -9.51 6.91
CA ALA A 27 -11.64 -9.57 5.80
C ALA A 27 -11.79 -10.95 5.14
N GLY A 28 -11.52 -12.02 5.88
CA GLY A 28 -11.81 -13.39 5.43
C GLY A 28 -11.20 -13.71 4.07
N TRP A 29 -9.99 -13.24 3.81
CA TRP A 29 -9.27 -13.57 2.59
C TRP A 29 -8.99 -15.07 2.58
N ASN A 30 -10.02 -15.83 2.23
CA ASN A 30 -10.00 -17.31 2.21
C ASN A 30 -8.83 -17.90 1.40
N ARG A 31 -8.12 -17.04 0.66
CA ARG A 31 -6.93 -17.39 -0.15
C ARG A 31 -5.61 -17.20 0.58
N LEU A 32 -5.56 -16.57 1.76
CA LEU A 32 -4.30 -16.41 2.52
C LEU A 32 -3.66 -17.77 2.86
N PHE A 33 -4.48 -18.80 3.13
CA PHE A 33 -3.97 -20.13 3.44
C PHE A 33 -3.24 -20.80 2.26
N ASP A 34 -3.56 -20.39 1.03
CA ASP A 34 -2.99 -20.98 -0.20
C ASP A 34 -2.10 -20.00 -0.97
N ALA A 35 -1.88 -18.81 -0.46
CA ALA A 35 -1.05 -17.79 -1.07
C ALA A 35 0.15 -17.41 -0.18
N PRO A 36 1.35 -17.20 -0.78
CA PRO A 36 2.46 -16.61 -0.05
C PRO A 36 2.04 -15.21 0.42
N HIS A 37 2.31 -14.92 1.68
CA HIS A 37 1.95 -13.64 2.28
C HIS A 37 2.91 -13.27 3.40
N ARG A 38 3.01 -11.97 3.69
CA ARG A 38 3.82 -11.42 4.78
C ARG A 38 2.96 -10.57 5.67
N LYS A 39 3.05 -10.78 6.99
CA LYS A 39 2.38 -9.92 7.95
C LYS A 39 3.04 -8.54 7.98
N PHE A 40 2.23 -7.50 7.89
CA PHE A 40 2.64 -6.10 8.05
C PHE A 40 1.62 -5.37 8.91
N LEU A 41 1.99 -4.99 10.13
CA LEU A 41 1.08 -4.41 11.12
C LEU A 41 -0.11 -5.39 11.38
N ARG A 42 -1.34 -4.90 11.30
CA ARG A 42 -2.57 -5.72 11.33
C ARG A 42 -3.12 -6.00 9.93
N MET A 43 -2.25 -5.97 8.94
CA MET A 43 -2.55 -6.26 7.53
C MET A 43 -1.65 -7.40 7.05
N TYR A 44 -1.91 -7.87 5.83
CA TYR A 44 -1.02 -8.77 5.12
C TYR A 44 -0.59 -8.16 3.79
N ILE A 45 0.64 -8.45 3.38
CA ILE A 45 1.12 -8.25 2.03
C ILE A 45 0.83 -9.53 1.26
N VAL A 46 0.16 -9.40 0.12
CA VAL A 46 -0.05 -10.47 -0.85
C VAL A 46 0.57 -10.08 -2.18
N TYR A 47 0.78 -11.05 -3.05
CA TYR A 47 1.51 -10.84 -4.30
C TYR A 47 0.63 -11.16 -5.49
N HIS A 48 0.74 -10.32 -6.50
CA HIS A 48 0.02 -10.47 -7.76
C HIS A 48 0.99 -10.54 -8.93
N LEU A 49 0.63 -11.31 -9.93
CA LEU A 49 1.31 -11.34 -11.21
C LEU A 49 0.56 -10.43 -12.18
N ASN A 50 1.20 -9.40 -12.68
CA ASN A 50 0.67 -8.52 -13.72
C ASN A 50 0.65 -9.26 -15.06
N VAL A 51 -0.53 -9.44 -15.62
CA VAL A 51 -0.73 -10.13 -16.90
C VAL A 51 -1.23 -9.20 -18.00
N SER A 52 -1.25 -7.90 -17.77
CA SER A 52 -1.75 -6.88 -18.72
C SER A 52 -1.03 -6.92 -20.06
N SER A 53 0.28 -7.26 -20.08
CA SER A 53 1.07 -7.34 -21.30
C SER A 53 0.58 -8.38 -22.31
N ILE A 54 -0.26 -9.33 -21.88
CA ILE A 54 -0.82 -10.37 -22.75
C ILE A 54 -2.15 -9.95 -23.37
N ARG A 55 -2.84 -9.04 -22.72
CA ARG A 55 -4.15 -8.52 -23.17
C ARG A 55 -3.94 -7.17 -23.82
N GLN A 56 -3.56 -7.17 -25.08
CA GLN A 56 -3.21 -5.98 -25.88
C GLN A 56 -4.29 -4.89 -25.94
N ASP A 57 -5.51 -5.16 -25.46
CA ASP A 57 -6.67 -4.25 -25.54
C ASP A 57 -7.09 -3.66 -24.17
N SER A 58 -6.44 -4.03 -23.07
CA SER A 58 -6.86 -3.59 -21.74
C SER A 58 -6.05 -2.38 -21.27
N LYS A 59 -6.73 -1.26 -21.06
CA LYS A 59 -6.20 -0.10 -20.31
C LYS A 59 -6.27 -0.34 -18.78
N ILE A 60 -6.79 -1.48 -18.36
CA ILE A 60 -7.01 -1.88 -16.98
C ILE A 60 -5.88 -2.84 -16.59
N LEU A 61 -5.35 -2.67 -15.38
CA LEU A 61 -4.38 -3.60 -14.82
C LEU A 61 -5.05 -4.95 -14.58
N ASP A 62 -4.67 -5.95 -15.37
CA ASP A 62 -5.07 -7.34 -15.15
C ASP A 62 -4.05 -8.04 -14.27
N THR A 63 -4.46 -8.54 -13.12
CA THR A 63 -3.58 -9.27 -12.19
C THR A 63 -4.15 -10.64 -11.82
N ILE A 64 -3.25 -11.55 -11.50
CA ILE A 64 -3.56 -12.86 -10.92
C ILE A 64 -2.88 -12.95 -9.56
N VAL A 65 -3.64 -13.35 -8.54
CA VAL A 65 -3.04 -13.64 -7.23
C VAL A 65 -2.03 -14.78 -7.37
N ILE A 66 -0.83 -14.60 -6.85
CA ILE A 66 0.18 -15.64 -6.78
C ILE A 66 -0.17 -16.57 -5.61
N ASP A 67 -0.56 -17.80 -5.91
CA ASP A 67 -0.71 -18.87 -4.93
C ASP A 67 0.62 -19.62 -4.71
N ASN A 68 0.64 -20.52 -3.74
CA ASN A 68 1.83 -21.32 -3.42
C ASN A 68 2.29 -22.22 -4.57
N ASP A 69 1.37 -22.64 -5.44
CA ASP A 69 1.68 -23.46 -6.60
C ASP A 69 2.36 -22.64 -7.69
N LEU A 70 1.82 -21.47 -7.97
CA LEU A 70 2.40 -20.52 -8.92
C LEU A 70 3.79 -20.05 -8.47
N MET A 71 3.95 -19.69 -7.19
CA MET A 71 5.24 -19.31 -6.62
C MET A 71 6.30 -20.42 -6.84
N ARG A 72 5.94 -21.69 -6.56
CA ARG A 72 6.83 -22.84 -6.79
C ARG A 72 7.18 -23.01 -8.28
N ARG A 73 6.21 -22.84 -9.18
CA ARG A 73 6.43 -22.89 -10.65
C ARG A 73 7.34 -21.80 -11.14
N MET A 74 7.31 -20.62 -10.49
CA MET A 74 8.22 -19.52 -10.77
C MET A 74 9.61 -19.75 -10.17
N ASN A 75 9.78 -20.80 -9.36
CA ASN A 75 11.00 -21.11 -8.62
C ASN A 75 11.46 -19.94 -7.73
N MET A 76 10.51 -19.33 -7.03
CA MET A 76 10.71 -18.17 -6.14
C MET A 76 10.33 -18.52 -4.70
N THR A 77 10.93 -17.82 -3.77
CA THR A 77 10.54 -17.78 -2.36
C THR A 77 9.63 -16.58 -2.09
N GLU A 78 9.03 -16.50 -0.90
CA GLU A 78 8.26 -15.32 -0.50
C GLU A 78 9.15 -14.08 -0.42
N ASP A 79 10.39 -14.20 0.04
CA ASP A 79 11.36 -13.09 0.08
C ASP A 79 11.71 -12.58 -1.34
N ASP A 80 11.79 -13.47 -2.33
CA ASP A 80 11.98 -13.09 -3.72
C ASP A 80 10.77 -12.31 -4.26
N LEU A 81 9.55 -12.76 -3.92
CA LEU A 81 8.31 -12.06 -4.29
C LEU A 81 8.25 -10.66 -3.66
N TYR A 82 8.56 -10.56 -2.37
CA TYR A 82 8.60 -9.27 -1.67
C TYR A 82 9.62 -8.31 -2.30
N SER A 83 10.83 -8.80 -2.53
CA SER A 83 11.90 -8.00 -3.14
C SER A 83 11.51 -7.50 -4.53
N ALA A 84 10.92 -8.37 -5.36
CA ALA A 84 10.41 -8.00 -6.68
C ALA A 84 9.27 -6.98 -6.58
N ALA A 85 8.32 -7.17 -5.66
CA ALA A 85 7.21 -6.26 -5.44
C ALA A 85 7.68 -4.85 -5.03
N VAL A 86 8.70 -4.77 -4.17
CA VAL A 86 9.31 -3.49 -3.78
C VAL A 86 9.94 -2.77 -4.97
N ILE A 87 10.65 -3.50 -5.84
CA ILE A 87 11.27 -2.93 -7.05
C ILE A 87 10.20 -2.44 -8.03
N ASN A 88 9.11 -3.20 -8.17
CA ASN A 88 8.10 -2.98 -9.21
C ASN A 88 6.94 -2.07 -8.77
N MET A 89 6.86 -1.67 -7.49
CA MET A 89 5.76 -0.81 -7.00
C MET A 89 5.69 0.56 -7.68
N GLY A 90 6.69 0.88 -8.51
CA GLY A 90 6.85 2.19 -9.09
C GLY A 90 7.53 3.17 -8.13
N LYS A 91 7.66 4.42 -8.54
CA LYS A 91 8.18 5.45 -7.63
C LYS A 91 7.14 5.77 -6.58
N PRO A 92 7.53 5.92 -5.31
CA PRO A 92 6.64 6.46 -4.30
C PRO A 92 6.08 7.82 -4.74
N TYR A 93 4.80 8.01 -4.53
CA TYR A 93 4.10 9.27 -4.79
C TYR A 93 3.60 9.82 -3.46
N ILE A 94 4.17 10.94 -3.04
CA ILE A 94 3.84 11.64 -1.80
C ILE A 94 3.41 13.03 -2.19
N ALA A 95 2.13 13.34 -1.99
CA ALA A 95 1.53 14.60 -2.44
C ALA A 95 0.59 15.18 -1.37
N ASN A 96 0.48 16.49 -1.29
CA ASN A 96 -0.65 17.10 -0.59
C ASN A 96 -1.92 17.01 -1.46
N THR A 97 -3.07 17.39 -0.90
CA THR A 97 -4.35 17.30 -1.60
C THR A 97 -4.38 18.12 -2.91
N ALA A 98 -3.74 19.27 -2.92
CA ALA A 98 -3.72 20.13 -4.11
C ALA A 98 -2.87 19.54 -5.24
N GLU A 99 -1.69 19.00 -4.89
CA GLU A 99 -0.82 18.27 -5.84
C GLU A 99 -1.51 17.02 -6.39
N PHE A 100 -2.18 16.26 -5.51
CA PHE A 100 -2.89 15.05 -5.92
C PHE A 100 -4.04 15.33 -6.88
N LEU A 101 -4.79 16.41 -6.63
CA LEU A 101 -5.88 16.88 -7.51
C LEU A 101 -5.37 17.66 -8.73
N GLN A 102 -4.05 17.83 -8.87
CA GLN A 102 -3.42 18.59 -9.97
C GLN A 102 -3.98 20.00 -10.12
N LEU A 103 -4.18 20.68 -8.99
CA LEU A 103 -4.62 22.07 -8.96
C LEU A 103 -3.51 23.01 -9.44
N ASP A 104 -3.80 24.32 -9.49
CA ASP A 104 -2.78 25.31 -9.83
C ASP A 104 -1.62 25.29 -8.83
N PRO A 105 -0.35 25.33 -9.27
CA PRO A 105 0.83 25.35 -8.38
C PRO A 105 0.77 26.41 -7.28
N ASP A 106 0.17 27.57 -7.53
CA ASP A 106 -0.01 28.62 -6.53
C ASP A 106 -0.90 28.19 -5.34
N VAL A 107 -1.72 27.14 -5.54
CA VAL A 107 -2.57 26.56 -4.49
C VAL A 107 -1.79 25.56 -3.63
N TYR A 108 -0.74 24.93 -4.14
CA TYR A 108 0.01 23.88 -3.42
C TYR A 108 0.56 24.38 -2.08
N ASP A 109 1.18 25.54 -2.10
CA ASP A 109 1.78 26.15 -0.90
C ASP A 109 0.72 26.58 0.13
N SER A 110 -0.49 26.93 -0.33
CA SER A 110 -1.59 27.33 0.55
C SER A 110 -2.21 26.18 1.32
N VAL A 111 -2.20 24.96 0.74
CA VAL A 111 -2.73 23.74 1.41
C VAL A 111 -1.73 23.23 2.45
N GLY A 112 -0.43 23.39 2.20
CA GLY A 112 0.64 22.92 3.08
C GLY A 112 0.74 21.39 3.16
N ASP A 113 1.67 20.92 3.96
CA ASP A 113 2.02 19.50 4.09
C ASP A 113 1.54 18.85 5.40
N ASN A 114 0.47 19.37 6.00
CA ASN A 114 -0.09 18.80 7.23
C ASN A 114 -0.89 17.50 6.98
N LEU A 115 -1.34 17.30 5.76
CA LEU A 115 -2.01 16.10 5.26
C LEU A 115 -1.37 15.72 3.92
N LEU A 116 -0.75 14.54 3.88
CA LEU A 116 -0.16 13.99 2.67
C LEU A 116 -0.84 12.67 2.29
N ILE A 117 -0.92 12.44 1.00
CA ILE A 117 -1.34 11.18 0.39
C ILE A 117 -0.08 10.38 0.05
N ILE A 118 -0.05 9.12 0.46
CA ILE A 118 1.04 8.18 0.18
C ILE A 118 0.51 7.12 -0.79
N SER A 119 1.09 7.06 -1.96
CA SER A 119 0.74 6.12 -3.02
C SER A 119 1.98 5.79 -3.86
N ASN A 120 1.78 5.29 -5.05
CA ASN A 120 2.80 5.14 -6.08
C ASN A 120 2.41 5.89 -7.35
N THR A 121 3.35 6.07 -8.28
CA THR A 121 3.09 6.78 -9.54
C THR A 121 2.09 6.10 -10.47
N ASN A 122 1.76 4.83 -10.22
CA ASN A 122 0.79 4.07 -10.99
C ASN A 122 -0.63 4.20 -10.43
N LEU A 123 -0.76 4.70 -9.19
CA LEU A 123 -2.01 4.81 -8.41
C LEU A 123 -2.76 3.48 -8.27
N ILE A 124 -2.03 2.36 -8.28
CA ILE A 124 -2.57 1.01 -8.15
C ILE A 124 -1.78 0.28 -7.06
N TYR A 125 -2.50 -0.25 -6.06
CA TYR A 125 -1.94 -0.89 -4.88
C TYR A 125 -0.89 -0.01 -4.17
N GLY A 126 -1.05 1.31 -4.27
CA GLY A 126 -0.08 2.29 -3.79
C GLY A 126 0.04 2.35 -2.28
N ALA A 127 -0.95 1.86 -1.53
CA ALA A 127 -0.87 1.67 -0.08
C ALA A 127 0.35 0.79 0.32
N PHE A 128 0.80 -0.11 -0.56
CA PHE A 128 2.00 -0.92 -0.36
C PHE A 128 3.26 -0.08 -0.08
N ALA A 129 3.31 1.18 -0.52
CA ALA A 129 4.44 2.07 -0.31
C ALA A 129 4.78 2.29 1.18
N ILE A 130 3.80 2.21 2.09
CA ILE A 130 4.06 2.36 3.55
C ILE A 130 4.89 1.22 4.15
N THR A 131 5.07 0.11 3.44
CA THR A 131 5.94 -0.98 3.87
C THR A 131 7.43 -0.64 3.80
N GLN A 132 7.77 0.52 3.19
CA GLN A 132 9.14 0.95 2.98
C GLN A 132 9.50 2.10 3.93
N ASP A 133 10.45 1.88 4.85
CA ASP A 133 10.92 2.92 5.76
C ASP A 133 11.42 4.16 5.03
N THR A 134 12.10 4.00 3.90
CA THR A 134 12.57 5.13 3.09
C THR A 134 11.44 6.04 2.59
N VAL A 135 10.25 5.48 2.37
CA VAL A 135 9.05 6.25 2.01
C VAL A 135 8.56 7.02 3.22
N LEU A 136 8.39 6.34 4.36
CA LEU A 136 7.92 6.96 5.61
C LEU A 136 8.90 8.04 6.11
N ALA A 137 10.20 7.81 5.98
CA ALA A 137 11.22 8.82 6.29
C ALA A 137 11.10 10.06 5.37
N SER A 138 10.76 9.86 4.09
CA SER A 138 10.51 10.98 3.16
C SER A 138 9.24 11.75 3.52
N VAL A 139 8.17 11.05 3.92
CA VAL A 139 6.94 11.66 4.45
C VAL A 139 7.26 12.47 5.71
N SER A 140 7.98 11.87 6.67
CA SER A 140 8.37 12.52 7.92
C SER A 140 9.19 13.79 7.69
N LYS A 141 10.13 13.75 6.74
CA LYS A 141 10.92 14.93 6.35
C LYS A 141 10.03 16.04 5.80
N ARG A 142 9.04 15.71 4.99
CA ARG A 142 8.13 16.69 4.36
C ARG A 142 7.16 17.28 5.39
N ILE A 143 6.56 16.47 6.25
CA ILE A 143 5.67 16.88 7.35
C ILE A 143 6.43 17.65 8.44
N GLY A 144 7.73 17.35 8.63
CA GLY A 144 8.59 17.97 9.62
C GLY A 144 8.56 17.25 10.98
N GLY A 145 8.40 15.93 11.03
CA GLY A 145 8.44 15.13 12.26
C GLY A 145 7.57 13.86 12.24
N ASP A 146 7.10 13.49 13.43
CA ASP A 146 6.20 12.35 13.61
C ASP A 146 4.84 12.62 12.96
N PHE A 147 4.17 11.56 12.49
CA PHE A 147 2.87 11.67 11.85
C PHE A 147 1.98 10.47 12.13
N VAL A 148 0.67 10.68 12.01
CA VAL A 148 -0.34 9.63 12.06
C VAL A 148 -0.53 9.08 10.66
N ILE A 149 -0.50 7.75 10.53
CA ILE A 149 -0.87 7.03 9.31
C ILE A 149 -2.34 6.66 9.43
N LEU A 150 -3.15 7.16 8.49
CA LEU A 150 -4.57 6.86 8.40
C LEU A 150 -4.84 5.94 7.21
N PRO A 151 -5.79 5.01 7.35
CA PRO A 151 -6.21 4.17 6.24
C PRO A 151 -6.87 5.01 5.13
N GLY A 152 -6.56 4.65 3.90
CA GLY A 152 -7.28 5.04 2.71
C GLY A 152 -7.90 3.80 2.07
N SER A 153 -7.38 3.42 0.92
CA SER A 153 -7.76 2.20 0.20
C SER A 153 -6.52 1.34 -0.10
N VAL A 154 -6.69 0.25 -0.82
CA VAL A 154 -5.55 -0.52 -1.36
C VAL A 154 -4.61 0.34 -2.20
N ASN A 155 -5.08 1.50 -2.68
CA ASN A 155 -4.35 2.37 -3.59
C ASN A 155 -3.60 3.51 -2.88
N GLU A 156 -4.00 3.90 -1.67
CA GLU A 156 -3.35 4.99 -0.93
C GLU A 156 -3.54 4.89 0.58
N MET A 157 -2.63 5.53 1.30
CA MET A 157 -2.72 5.83 2.73
C MET A 157 -2.55 7.34 2.93
N TYR A 158 -2.99 7.84 4.08
CA TYR A 158 -2.84 9.24 4.43
C TYR A 158 -1.84 9.41 5.57
N ALA A 159 -1.07 10.49 5.53
CA ALA A 159 -0.19 10.90 6.61
C ALA A 159 -0.63 12.27 7.13
N VAL A 160 -0.94 12.35 8.42
CA VAL A 160 -1.35 13.60 9.08
C VAL A 160 -0.30 13.98 10.10
N LYS A 161 0.15 15.23 10.07
CA LYS A 161 1.11 15.75 11.05
C LYS A 161 0.61 15.51 12.48
N LEU A 162 1.47 14.91 13.31
CA LEU A 162 1.13 14.66 14.72
C LEU A 162 1.32 15.93 15.55
N TYR A 163 0.27 16.36 16.24
CA TYR A 163 0.30 17.45 17.19
C TYR A 163 0.05 16.94 18.61
N SER A 164 0.63 17.61 19.62
CA SER A 164 0.51 17.21 21.02
C SER A 164 -0.90 17.26 21.61
N ASN A 165 -1.80 18.01 20.98
CA ASN A 165 -3.19 18.16 21.39
C ASN A 165 -4.18 17.29 20.58
N MET A 166 -3.69 16.39 19.75
CA MET A 166 -4.55 15.47 19.00
C MET A 166 -5.21 14.46 19.93
N ASN A 167 -6.51 14.29 19.76
CA ASN A 167 -7.29 13.24 20.41
C ASN A 167 -7.31 11.99 19.51
N MET A 168 -6.54 10.97 19.86
CA MET A 168 -6.40 9.76 19.03
C MET A 168 -7.70 8.95 18.96
N ASP A 169 -8.54 8.99 20.00
CA ASP A 169 -9.84 8.28 19.99
C ASP A 169 -10.80 8.91 18.98
N GLU A 170 -10.80 10.24 18.89
CA GLU A 170 -11.59 10.97 17.87
C GLU A 170 -11.09 10.66 16.45
N ILE A 171 -9.77 10.62 16.25
CA ILE A 171 -9.18 10.29 14.95
C ILE A 171 -9.51 8.84 14.56
N GLN A 172 -9.44 7.90 15.51
CA GLN A 172 -9.81 6.51 15.27
C GLN A 172 -11.30 6.37 14.93
N SER A 173 -12.17 7.10 15.64
CA SER A 173 -13.60 7.13 15.35
C SER A 173 -13.88 7.66 13.95
N TRP A 174 -13.24 8.77 13.59
CA TRP A 174 -13.31 9.34 12.24
C TRP A 174 -12.79 8.39 11.16
N ALA A 175 -11.65 7.73 11.38
CA ALA A 175 -11.10 6.76 10.44
C ALA A 175 -12.06 5.59 10.19
N ASN A 176 -12.74 5.12 11.24
CA ASN A 176 -13.77 4.07 11.12
C ASN A 176 -14.95 4.52 10.25
N GLU A 177 -15.47 5.73 10.47
CA GLU A 177 -16.59 6.28 9.69
C GLU A 177 -16.22 6.47 8.22
N VAL A 178 -15.07 7.08 7.96
CA VAL A 178 -14.62 7.41 6.60
C VAL A 178 -14.31 6.15 5.79
N SER A 179 -13.66 5.16 6.38
CA SER A 179 -13.33 3.90 5.70
C SER A 179 -14.57 3.17 5.19
N HIS A 180 -15.67 3.19 5.95
CA HIS A 180 -16.92 2.55 5.54
C HIS A 180 -17.70 3.32 4.46
N ILE A 181 -17.48 4.63 4.36
CA ILE A 181 -18.21 5.50 3.41
C ILE A 181 -17.51 5.60 2.07
N LEU A 182 -16.17 5.68 2.09
CA LEU A 182 -15.38 6.03 0.90
C LEU A 182 -14.77 4.82 0.19
N THR A 183 -14.79 3.63 0.79
CA THR A 183 -14.06 2.48 0.27
C THR A 183 -14.99 1.32 -0.04
N ASP A 184 -14.93 0.80 -1.26
CA ASP A 184 -15.55 -0.48 -1.63
C ASP A 184 -14.96 -1.60 -0.76
N GLU A 185 -15.76 -2.63 -0.44
CA GLU A 185 -15.30 -3.78 0.36
C GLU A 185 -14.04 -4.45 -0.22
N THR A 186 -13.88 -4.40 -1.54
CA THR A 186 -12.71 -4.97 -2.25
C THR A 186 -11.45 -4.11 -2.13
N GLU A 187 -11.59 -2.84 -1.81
CA GLU A 187 -10.50 -1.88 -1.64
C GLU A 187 -10.19 -1.57 -0.18
N PHE A 188 -11.03 -2.04 0.73
CA PHE A 188 -10.87 -1.84 2.16
C PHE A 188 -9.67 -2.63 2.70
N ILE A 189 -8.80 -1.97 3.48
CA ILE A 189 -7.60 -2.61 4.06
C ILE A 189 -7.59 -2.66 5.58
N THR A 190 -7.99 -1.60 6.27
CA THR A 190 -8.03 -1.54 7.73
C THR A 190 -8.76 -0.29 8.21
N THR A 191 -9.23 -0.30 9.46
CA THR A 191 -9.65 0.92 10.19
C THR A 191 -8.60 1.35 11.20
N ASP A 192 -7.55 0.56 11.43
CA ASP A 192 -6.53 0.89 12.42
C ASP A 192 -5.72 2.11 11.97
N ILE A 193 -5.39 2.94 12.94
CA ILE A 193 -4.47 4.06 12.76
C ILE A 193 -3.14 3.76 13.43
N TYR A 194 -2.07 4.34 12.90
CA TYR A 194 -0.71 4.12 13.40
C TYR A 194 0.02 5.44 13.53
N ILE A 195 1.08 5.48 14.34
CA ILE A 195 1.99 6.63 14.45
C ILE A 195 3.37 6.21 13.98
N TYR A 196 3.92 6.93 13.01
CA TYR A 196 5.32 6.80 12.64
C TYR A 196 6.18 7.75 13.48
N ARG A 197 7.21 7.19 14.15
CA ARG A 197 8.18 7.92 14.94
C ARG A 197 9.45 8.18 14.13
N SER A 198 9.63 9.42 13.76
CA SER A 198 10.71 9.86 12.87
C SER A 198 12.13 9.60 13.39
N LYS A 199 12.32 9.59 14.71
CA LYS A 199 13.65 9.39 15.31
C LYS A 199 14.05 7.92 15.43
N SER A 200 13.09 7.04 15.67
CA SER A 200 13.32 5.61 15.92
C SER A 200 12.99 4.73 14.71
N HIS A 201 12.32 5.29 13.69
CA HIS A 201 11.83 4.56 12.53
C HIS A 201 10.88 3.40 12.92
N ILE A 202 10.05 3.65 13.94
CA ILE A 202 9.08 2.67 14.46
C ILE A 202 7.67 3.12 14.09
N ILE A 203 6.82 2.15 13.77
CA ILE A 203 5.38 2.35 13.65
C ILE A 203 4.71 1.83 14.92
N GLU A 204 3.95 2.68 15.60
CA GLU A 204 3.17 2.34 16.80
C GLU A 204 1.69 2.19 16.43
N SER A 205 1.02 1.16 16.95
CA SER A 205 -0.45 1.07 16.85
C SER A 205 -1.13 2.00 17.85
N VAL A 206 -2.28 2.55 17.48
CA VAL A 206 -3.13 3.37 18.36
C VAL A 206 -4.49 2.67 18.53
N PRO A 207 -5.08 2.64 19.76
CA PRO A 207 -4.53 3.01 21.05
C PRO A 207 -3.62 1.91 21.64
N GLY A 208 -2.43 2.32 22.14
CA GLY A 208 -1.64 1.57 23.13
C GLY A 208 -1.21 0.15 22.77
N GLY A 209 -0.95 -0.12 21.53
CA GLY A 209 -0.71 -1.45 21.00
C GLY A 209 0.76 -1.77 20.71
N GLN A 210 0.97 -2.63 19.76
CA GLN A 210 2.26 -3.17 19.33
C GLN A 210 3.14 -2.13 18.64
N GLU A 211 4.44 -2.13 18.95
CA GLU A 211 5.45 -1.40 18.17
C GLU A 211 5.96 -2.30 17.03
N TRP A 212 6.22 -1.70 15.88
CA TRP A 212 6.74 -2.38 14.69
C TRP A 212 7.98 -1.67 14.18
N GLN A 213 9.07 -2.41 14.02
CA GLN A 213 10.29 -1.95 13.37
C GLN A 213 10.28 -2.42 11.92
N LEU A 214 10.53 -1.50 10.99
CA LEU A 214 10.58 -1.73 9.55
C LEU A 214 11.93 -2.27 9.08
#